data_47fe48e3c2e1aa071526f98d81828a54
#
_entry.id   47fe48e3c2e1aa071526f98d81828a54
#
_cell.length_a   1.000
_cell.length_b   1.000
_cell.length_c   1.000
_cell.angle_alpha   90.00
_cell.angle_beta   90.00
_cell.angle_gamma   90.00
#
_symmetry.space_group_name_H-M   'P 1'
#
loop_
_entity.id
_entity.type
_entity.pdbx_description
1 polymer ?
#
loop_
_entity_poly.entity_id
_entity_poly.type
_entity_poly.pdbx_seq_one_letter_code
_entity_poly.pdbx_strand_id
1 'polypeptide(L)'
;MKVLLTGGAGDLGQTLVPRLLSKGDIPVILDIRAPLDRGATFIQGSVLDRSRLPDYFQGCDCIVHIAGWHGIHEDRGEKNACDFFDLNVRGTFEVLEAAASLGIDRIIYISTTSVRRPDTLYGRSKILAERIVEDYAKHRNINVVALRPRGFIPFWNHDVYKKFSDWAKWFWRGAVHIDDVASAVMLGVDLMSRRELGQHLVLTLDSAYEYTDADLDRWDADGPSSTFRRYYPEYYELALSYGLDPALKPTRLDISETVRWLGYKPSYSLANLLAELAAYGDSGPPQFTQ
;
A
#
# COMPACT_ATOMS: atom_id res chain seq x y z
N MET A 1 17.94 -5.06 10.29
CA MET A 1 16.97 -5.02 11.42
C MET A 1 16.08 -6.25 11.39
N LYS A 2 15.54 -6.66 12.54
CA LYS A 2 14.45 -7.64 12.62
C LYS A 2 13.11 -6.90 12.47
N VAL A 3 12.43 -7.12 11.34
CA VAL A 3 11.24 -6.37 10.95
C VAL A 3 10.02 -7.27 11.04
N LEU A 4 9.07 -6.91 11.91
CA LEU A 4 7.80 -7.62 12.04
C LEU A 4 6.79 -7.08 11.03
N LEU A 5 6.20 -7.97 10.25
CA LEU A 5 5.13 -7.69 9.28
C LEU A 5 3.82 -8.25 9.82
N THR A 6 2.95 -7.43 10.42
CA THR A 6 1.61 -7.90 10.76
C THR A 6 0.74 -7.95 9.51
N GLY A 7 -0.01 -9.02 9.32
CA GLY A 7 -0.70 -9.26 8.04
C GLY A 7 0.28 -9.59 6.91
N GLY A 8 1.47 -10.09 7.25
CA GLY A 8 2.56 -10.30 6.31
C GLY A 8 2.37 -11.45 5.32
N ALA A 9 1.34 -12.28 5.47
CA ALA A 9 0.95 -13.26 4.46
C ALA A 9 0.05 -12.69 3.34
N GLY A 10 -0.35 -11.41 3.45
CA GLY A 10 -1.08 -10.68 2.41
C GLY A 10 -0.17 -10.21 1.27
N ASP A 11 -0.78 -9.62 0.24
CA ASP A 11 -0.10 -9.21 -1.00
C ASP A 11 1.13 -8.31 -0.76
N LEU A 12 0.99 -7.29 0.10
CA LEU A 12 2.10 -6.38 0.39
C LEU A 12 3.23 -7.09 1.18
N GLY A 13 2.87 -7.94 2.14
CA GLY A 13 3.87 -8.69 2.90
C GLY A 13 4.67 -9.64 2.01
N GLN A 14 4.02 -10.35 1.10
CA GLN A 14 4.68 -11.21 0.10
C GLN A 14 5.64 -10.41 -0.79
N THR A 15 5.29 -9.17 -1.13
CA THR A 15 6.16 -8.28 -1.92
C THR A 15 7.33 -7.73 -1.10
N LEU A 16 7.17 -7.57 0.22
CA LEU A 16 8.19 -7.01 1.10
C LEU A 16 9.23 -8.04 1.56
N VAL A 17 8.83 -9.28 1.82
CA VAL A 17 9.73 -10.32 2.37
C VAL A 17 11.00 -10.48 1.54
N PRO A 18 10.95 -10.73 0.22
CA PRO A 18 12.17 -10.88 -0.58
C PRO A 18 13.04 -9.61 -0.60
N ARG A 19 12.42 -8.44 -0.53
CA ARG A 19 13.14 -7.14 -0.51
C ARG A 19 13.89 -6.94 0.81
N LEU A 20 13.27 -7.28 1.94
CA LEU A 20 13.91 -7.22 3.26
C LEU A 20 15.09 -8.21 3.32
N LEU A 21 14.88 -9.45 2.87
CA LEU A 21 15.94 -10.46 2.82
C LEU A 21 17.12 -10.02 1.96
N SER A 22 16.86 -9.50 0.76
CA SER A 22 17.93 -9.03 -0.15
C SER A 22 18.73 -7.87 0.42
N LYS A 23 18.14 -7.09 1.32
CA LYS A 23 18.78 -5.99 2.05
C LYS A 23 19.58 -6.49 3.28
N GLY A 24 19.43 -7.75 3.68
CA GLY A 24 20.03 -8.32 4.89
C GLY A 24 19.22 -8.05 6.16
N ASP A 25 17.98 -7.60 6.04
CA ASP A 25 17.04 -7.52 7.15
C ASP A 25 16.43 -8.92 7.44
N ILE A 26 15.89 -9.09 8.63
CA ILE A 26 15.28 -10.35 9.09
C ILE A 26 13.76 -10.15 9.18
N PRO A 27 12.98 -10.54 8.16
CA PRO A 27 11.54 -10.45 8.20
C PRO A 27 10.92 -11.50 9.13
N VAL A 28 9.96 -11.08 9.93
CA VAL A 28 9.09 -11.92 10.75
C VAL A 28 7.65 -11.66 10.33
N ILE A 29 6.92 -12.68 9.96
CA ILE A 29 5.52 -12.60 9.55
C ILE A 29 4.64 -12.98 10.73
N LEU A 30 3.73 -12.09 11.13
CA LEU A 30 2.60 -12.39 12.01
C LEU A 30 1.32 -12.37 11.18
N ASP A 31 0.68 -13.51 11.00
CA ASP A 31 -0.57 -13.62 10.25
C ASP A 31 -1.39 -14.81 10.75
N ILE A 32 -2.70 -14.77 10.53
CA ILE A 32 -3.60 -15.89 10.79
C ILE A 32 -3.47 -17.00 9.74
N ARG A 33 -2.98 -16.66 8.55
CA ARG A 33 -2.75 -17.58 7.42
C ARG A 33 -1.25 -17.76 7.19
N ALA A 34 -0.86 -18.96 6.80
CA ALA A 34 0.53 -19.21 6.42
C ALA A 34 0.89 -18.44 5.13
N PRO A 35 2.09 -17.84 5.04
CA PRO A 35 2.57 -17.21 3.82
C PRO A 35 2.91 -18.26 2.76
N LEU A 36 2.91 -17.84 1.50
CA LEU A 36 3.34 -18.69 0.38
C LEU A 36 4.86 -18.90 0.41
N ASP A 37 5.62 -17.84 0.68
CA ASP A 37 7.08 -17.88 0.81
C ASP A 37 7.50 -18.33 2.22
N ARG A 38 8.50 -19.23 2.28
CA ARG A 38 9.06 -19.76 3.53
C ARG A 38 10.37 -19.11 3.93
N GLY A 39 10.81 -18.08 3.25
CA GLY A 39 12.08 -17.38 3.53
C GLY A 39 12.10 -16.55 4.82
N ALA A 40 10.92 -16.24 5.38
CA ALA A 40 10.77 -15.48 6.62
C ALA A 40 10.35 -16.36 7.80
N THR A 41 10.68 -15.93 9.02
CA THR A 41 10.10 -16.53 10.22
C THR A 41 8.60 -16.27 10.25
N PHE A 42 7.80 -17.33 10.38
CA PHE A 42 6.34 -17.23 10.44
C PHE A 42 5.83 -17.51 11.86
N ILE A 43 5.00 -16.62 12.35
CA ILE A 43 4.25 -16.75 13.61
C ILE A 43 2.77 -16.76 13.24
N GLN A 44 2.10 -17.88 13.49
CA GLN A 44 0.66 -17.96 13.34
C GLN A 44 -0.03 -17.31 14.51
N GLY A 45 -0.73 -16.21 14.28
CA GLY A 45 -1.43 -15.47 15.33
C GLY A 45 -2.19 -14.27 14.77
N SER A 46 -3.01 -13.67 15.62
CA SER A 46 -3.81 -12.50 15.29
C SER A 46 -3.29 -11.26 16.02
N VAL A 47 -3.39 -10.09 15.39
CA VAL A 47 -3.17 -8.80 16.08
C VAL A 47 -4.22 -8.53 17.16
N LEU A 48 -5.28 -9.35 17.24
CA LEU A 48 -6.31 -9.29 18.27
C LEU A 48 -5.99 -10.18 19.49
N ASP A 49 -4.92 -10.96 19.43
CA ASP A 49 -4.49 -11.86 20.52
C ASP A 49 -3.66 -11.08 21.56
N ARG A 50 -4.27 -10.08 22.18
CA ARG A 50 -3.64 -9.12 23.09
C ARG A 50 -2.61 -9.75 24.04
N SER A 51 -2.97 -10.85 24.70
CA SER A 51 -2.11 -11.52 25.68
C SER A 51 -0.85 -12.14 25.10
N ARG A 52 -0.82 -12.40 23.79
CA ARG A 52 0.29 -13.05 23.09
C ARG A 52 1.13 -12.10 22.25
N LEU A 53 0.64 -10.90 21.97
CA LEU A 53 1.38 -9.94 21.15
C LEU A 53 2.79 -9.64 21.68
N PRO A 54 3.01 -9.48 23.00
CA PRO A 54 4.37 -9.28 23.52
C PRO A 54 5.32 -10.42 23.15
N ASP A 55 4.86 -11.69 23.18
CA ASP A 55 5.66 -12.85 22.80
C ASP A 55 5.98 -12.81 21.29
N TYR A 56 4.99 -12.46 20.46
CA TYR A 56 5.15 -12.39 19.01
C TYR A 56 6.12 -11.29 18.56
N PHE A 57 6.20 -10.19 19.32
CA PHE A 57 7.00 -9.01 18.97
C PHE A 57 8.42 -9.06 19.56
N GLN A 58 8.70 -10.04 20.39
CA GLN A 58 9.98 -10.09 21.13
C GLN A 58 11.20 -10.03 20.21
N GLY A 59 12.08 -9.09 20.51
CA GLY A 59 13.34 -8.90 19.80
C GLY A 59 13.19 -8.32 18.40
N CYS A 60 12.02 -7.79 18.03
CA CYS A 60 11.84 -7.03 16.79
C CYS A 60 12.30 -5.58 16.98
N ASP A 61 12.93 -5.02 15.93
CA ASP A 61 13.44 -3.64 15.92
C ASP A 61 12.44 -2.64 15.34
N CYS A 62 11.59 -3.11 14.43
CA CYS A 62 10.63 -2.30 13.68
C CYS A 62 9.39 -3.11 13.37
N ILE A 63 8.23 -2.45 13.31
CA ILE A 63 6.96 -3.05 12.91
C ILE A 63 6.45 -2.39 11.64
N VAL A 64 6.12 -3.18 10.63
CA VAL A 64 5.29 -2.76 9.49
C VAL A 64 3.89 -3.30 9.73
N HIS A 65 2.98 -2.42 10.13
CA HIS A 65 1.60 -2.79 10.45
C HIS A 65 0.74 -2.74 9.19
N ILE A 66 0.49 -3.92 8.59
CA ILE A 66 -0.28 -4.10 7.35
C ILE A 66 -1.66 -4.67 7.65
N ALA A 67 -1.79 -5.48 8.72
CA ALA A 67 -3.03 -6.18 9.07
C ALA A 67 -4.24 -5.24 9.10
N GLY A 68 -5.25 -5.54 8.29
CA GLY A 68 -6.46 -4.75 8.19
C GLY A 68 -7.39 -5.22 7.10
N TRP A 69 -8.68 -4.97 7.25
CA TRP A 69 -9.67 -5.13 6.19
C TRP A 69 -9.60 -3.95 5.22
N HIS A 70 -9.77 -4.21 3.93
CA HIS A 70 -9.71 -3.24 2.84
C HIS A 70 -11.12 -2.87 2.36
N GLY A 71 -11.26 -1.76 1.62
CA GLY A 71 -12.54 -1.31 1.08
C GLY A 71 -13.25 -2.34 0.20
N ILE A 72 -12.51 -3.22 -0.50
CA ILE A 72 -13.10 -4.28 -1.31
C ILE A 72 -13.96 -5.26 -0.49
N HIS A 73 -13.62 -5.49 0.80
CA HIS A 73 -14.44 -6.35 1.68
C HIS A 73 -15.76 -5.66 2.07
N GLU A 74 -15.79 -4.31 2.10
CA GLU A 74 -17.01 -3.53 2.25
C GLU A 74 -17.83 -3.59 0.96
N ASP A 75 -17.20 -3.32 -0.19
CA ASP A 75 -17.85 -3.30 -1.50
C ASP A 75 -18.51 -4.65 -1.84
N ARG A 76 -17.92 -5.76 -1.37
CA ARG A 76 -18.47 -7.12 -1.54
C ARG A 76 -19.42 -7.55 -0.43
N GLY A 77 -19.64 -6.73 0.59
CA GLY A 77 -20.45 -7.10 1.75
C GLY A 77 -19.88 -8.25 2.60
N GLU A 78 -18.58 -8.53 2.49
CA GLU A 78 -17.91 -9.62 3.20
C GLU A 78 -17.66 -9.28 4.67
N LYS A 79 -17.58 -7.99 5.00
CA LYS A 79 -17.27 -7.47 6.33
C LYS A 79 -18.23 -6.36 6.74
N ASN A 80 -18.66 -6.41 7.99
CA ASN A 80 -19.54 -5.42 8.59
C ASN A 80 -18.76 -4.39 9.43
N ALA A 81 -19.48 -3.42 10.04
CA ALA A 81 -18.85 -2.36 10.84
C ALA A 81 -18.05 -2.88 12.03
N CYS A 82 -18.50 -3.95 12.69
CA CYS A 82 -17.79 -4.54 13.81
C CYS A 82 -16.47 -5.19 13.36
N ASP A 83 -16.49 -5.90 12.24
CA ASP A 83 -15.28 -6.50 11.67
C ASP A 83 -14.22 -5.44 11.37
N PHE A 84 -14.61 -4.32 10.75
CA PHE A 84 -13.70 -3.20 10.48
C PHE A 84 -13.20 -2.54 11.74
N PHE A 85 -14.07 -2.33 12.73
CA PHE A 85 -13.66 -1.75 14.02
C PHE A 85 -12.69 -2.68 14.76
N ASP A 86 -13.02 -3.96 14.86
CA ASP A 86 -12.17 -4.91 15.57
C ASP A 86 -10.78 -5.00 14.95
N LEU A 87 -10.66 -5.24 13.65
CA LEU A 87 -9.35 -5.44 13.06
C LEU A 87 -8.60 -4.12 12.83
N ASN A 88 -9.25 -3.13 12.19
CA ASN A 88 -8.53 -1.92 11.77
C ASN A 88 -8.31 -0.93 12.92
N VAL A 89 -9.20 -0.88 13.91
CA VAL A 89 -9.10 0.09 15.03
C VAL A 89 -8.51 -0.57 16.26
N ARG A 90 -9.20 -1.58 16.83
CA ARG A 90 -8.72 -2.29 17.99
C ARG A 90 -7.40 -3.02 17.72
N GLY A 91 -7.28 -3.71 16.58
CA GLY A 91 -6.04 -4.37 16.18
C GLY A 91 -4.86 -3.40 16.12
N THR A 92 -5.05 -2.21 15.54
CA THR A 92 -4.01 -1.16 15.53
C THR A 92 -3.64 -0.72 16.95
N PHE A 93 -4.62 -0.50 17.82
CA PHE A 93 -4.39 -0.16 19.21
C PHE A 93 -3.57 -1.24 19.95
N GLU A 94 -3.94 -2.53 19.80
CA GLU A 94 -3.24 -3.64 20.46
C GLU A 94 -1.78 -3.77 19.95
N VAL A 95 -1.55 -3.55 18.66
CA VAL A 95 -0.18 -3.53 18.09
C VAL A 95 0.66 -2.42 18.72
N LEU A 96 0.10 -1.22 18.86
CA LEU A 96 0.81 -0.07 19.44
C LEU A 96 1.07 -0.25 20.94
N GLU A 97 0.11 -0.81 21.70
CA GLU A 97 0.31 -1.13 23.12
C GLU A 97 1.41 -2.18 23.31
N ALA A 98 1.40 -3.26 22.52
CA ALA A 98 2.44 -4.28 22.58
C ALA A 98 3.82 -3.70 22.22
N ALA A 99 3.91 -2.89 21.17
CA ALA A 99 5.13 -2.20 20.78
C ALA A 99 5.67 -1.32 21.92
N ALA A 100 4.81 -0.46 22.48
CA ALA A 100 5.16 0.43 23.60
C ALA A 100 5.66 -0.34 24.83
N SER A 101 5.01 -1.44 25.17
CA SER A 101 5.37 -2.27 26.33
C SER A 101 6.74 -2.94 26.20
N LEU A 102 7.20 -3.16 24.96
CA LEU A 102 8.50 -3.78 24.64
C LEU A 102 9.57 -2.75 24.25
N GLY A 103 9.24 -1.46 24.26
CA GLY A 103 10.16 -0.41 23.83
C GLY A 103 10.46 -0.43 22.33
N ILE A 104 9.59 -1.02 21.51
CA ILE A 104 9.68 -0.94 20.04
C ILE A 104 9.14 0.41 19.62
N ASP A 105 10.02 1.31 19.21
CA ASP A 105 9.73 2.70 18.93
C ASP A 105 9.65 3.03 17.43
N ARG A 106 9.65 2.04 16.52
CA ARG A 106 9.71 2.22 15.07
C ARG A 106 8.57 1.51 14.38
N ILE A 107 7.63 2.29 13.84
CA ILE A 107 6.41 1.74 13.23
C ILE A 107 6.19 2.36 11.85
N ILE A 108 6.04 1.51 10.84
CA ILE A 108 5.47 1.86 9.54
C ILE A 108 4.00 1.43 9.57
N TYR A 109 3.08 2.36 9.50
CA TYR A 109 1.65 2.08 9.47
C TYR A 109 1.10 2.20 8.04
N ILE A 110 0.48 1.15 7.54
CA ILE A 110 -0.15 1.17 6.21
C ILE A 110 -1.57 1.69 6.37
N SER A 111 -1.74 2.97 6.03
CA SER A 111 -3.03 3.65 5.96
C SER A 111 -3.58 3.63 4.52
N THR A 112 -4.29 4.67 4.10
CA THR A 112 -4.93 4.76 2.79
C THR A 112 -5.33 6.20 2.47
N THR A 113 -5.46 6.54 1.20
CA THR A 113 -6.12 7.78 0.77
C THR A 113 -7.64 7.80 1.06
N SER A 114 -8.24 6.64 1.36
CA SER A 114 -9.67 6.53 1.72
C SER A 114 -10.03 7.22 3.04
N VAL A 115 -9.05 7.64 3.84
CA VAL A 115 -9.28 8.55 5.00
C VAL A 115 -9.90 9.88 4.60
N ARG A 116 -9.88 10.23 3.31
CA ARG A 116 -10.57 11.40 2.73
C ARG A 116 -12.05 11.12 2.43
N ARG A 117 -12.50 9.88 2.63
CA ARG A 117 -13.88 9.39 2.37
C ARG A 117 -14.51 8.85 3.64
N PRO A 118 -14.97 9.71 4.56
CA PRO A 118 -15.56 9.30 5.84
C PRO A 118 -16.95 8.65 5.71
N ASP A 119 -17.48 8.59 4.50
CA ASP A 119 -18.76 7.96 4.13
C ASP A 119 -18.68 6.42 4.10
N THR A 120 -17.48 5.84 3.99
CA THR A 120 -17.26 4.38 3.95
C THR A 120 -16.88 3.82 5.32
N LEU A 121 -17.22 2.54 5.59
CA LEU A 121 -16.81 1.84 6.83
C LEU A 121 -15.27 1.74 6.88
N TYR A 122 -14.66 1.38 5.76
CA TYR A 122 -13.22 1.31 5.62
C TYR A 122 -12.56 2.66 5.92
N GLY A 123 -13.01 3.73 5.25
CA GLY A 123 -12.47 5.08 5.45
C GLY A 123 -12.56 5.52 6.91
N ARG A 124 -13.74 5.33 7.56
CA ARG A 124 -13.93 5.64 8.98
C ARG A 124 -13.02 4.85 9.90
N SER A 125 -12.89 3.54 9.67
CA SER A 125 -12.01 2.69 10.49
C SER A 125 -10.54 3.13 10.40
N LYS A 126 -10.08 3.52 9.20
CA LYS A 126 -8.71 4.00 9.00
C LYS A 126 -8.49 5.41 9.58
N ILE A 127 -9.50 6.30 9.57
CA ILE A 127 -9.44 7.59 10.29
C ILE A 127 -9.26 7.38 11.78
N LEU A 128 -10.06 6.48 12.38
CA LEU A 128 -9.96 6.18 13.82
C LEU A 128 -8.59 5.56 14.18
N ALA A 129 -8.11 4.63 13.36
CA ALA A 129 -6.80 4.02 13.56
C ALA A 129 -5.66 5.05 13.44
N GLU A 130 -5.70 5.98 12.48
CA GLU A 130 -4.69 7.05 12.38
C GLU A 130 -4.70 7.99 13.60
N ARG A 131 -5.86 8.24 14.21
CA ARG A 131 -5.93 9.04 15.44
C ARG A 131 -5.25 8.33 16.61
N ILE A 132 -5.40 7.01 16.73
CA ILE A 132 -4.69 6.21 17.72
C ILE A 132 -3.18 6.25 17.44
N VAL A 133 -2.76 6.05 16.20
CA VAL A 133 -1.36 6.12 15.78
C VAL A 133 -0.74 7.47 16.14
N GLU A 134 -1.44 8.57 15.85
CA GLU A 134 -1.01 9.94 16.17
C GLU A 134 -0.85 10.16 17.67
N ASP A 135 -1.79 9.65 18.48
CA ASP A 135 -1.77 9.74 19.95
C ASP A 135 -0.54 9.02 20.51
N TYR A 136 -0.28 7.78 20.05
CA TYR A 136 0.89 7.03 20.50
C TYR A 136 2.21 7.69 20.10
N ALA A 137 2.30 8.24 18.90
CA ALA A 137 3.48 8.98 18.47
C ALA A 137 3.75 10.18 19.36
N LYS A 138 2.70 10.92 19.76
CA LYS A 138 2.81 12.11 20.61
C LYS A 138 3.12 11.80 22.08
N HIS A 139 2.56 10.73 22.63
CA HIS A 139 2.53 10.50 24.08
C HIS A 139 3.33 9.29 24.55
N ARG A 140 3.75 8.40 23.63
CA ARG A 140 4.48 7.16 23.95
C ARG A 140 5.88 7.09 23.35
N ASN A 141 6.36 8.19 22.78
CA ASN A 141 7.69 8.28 22.15
C ASN A 141 7.92 7.21 21.06
N ILE A 142 6.87 6.93 20.27
CA ILE A 142 6.94 6.02 19.12
C ILE A 142 7.09 6.84 17.84
N ASN A 143 8.11 6.51 17.06
CA ASN A 143 8.30 7.08 15.73
C ASN A 143 7.39 6.37 14.74
N VAL A 144 6.55 7.11 14.02
CA VAL A 144 5.63 6.53 13.05
C VAL A 144 5.76 7.17 11.69
N VAL A 145 5.85 6.34 10.65
CA VAL A 145 5.59 6.72 9.27
C VAL A 145 4.27 6.07 8.86
N ALA A 146 3.22 6.88 8.76
CA ALA A 146 1.93 6.47 8.23
C ALA A 146 1.91 6.71 6.72
N LEU A 147 1.84 5.65 5.93
CA LEU A 147 1.77 5.68 4.48
C LEU A 147 0.31 5.65 4.02
N ARG A 148 -0.11 6.62 3.21
CA ARG A 148 -1.45 6.72 2.62
C ARG A 148 -1.39 6.40 1.12
N PRO A 149 -1.29 5.13 0.71
CA PRO A 149 -1.38 4.75 -0.69
C PRO A 149 -2.79 4.93 -1.24
N ARG A 150 -2.91 5.13 -2.55
CA ARG A 150 -4.11 4.77 -3.32
C ARG A 150 -4.38 3.27 -3.22
N GLY A 151 -5.46 2.78 -3.83
CA GLY A 151 -5.64 1.34 -3.99
C GLY A 151 -4.44 0.71 -4.68
N PHE A 152 -3.97 -0.45 -4.17
CA PHE A 152 -2.76 -1.12 -4.66
C PHE A 152 -2.92 -2.65 -4.74
N ILE A 153 -4.15 -3.15 -4.94
CA ILE A 153 -4.39 -4.59 -5.12
C ILE A 153 -3.66 -5.02 -6.39
N PRO A 154 -2.76 -6.01 -6.34
CA PRO A 154 -1.99 -6.41 -7.51
C PRO A 154 -2.82 -7.21 -8.51
N PHE A 155 -2.42 -7.20 -9.78
CA PHE A 155 -3.13 -7.91 -10.85
C PHE A 155 -3.15 -9.44 -10.64
N TRP A 156 -2.13 -9.97 -9.99
CA TRP A 156 -2.01 -11.40 -9.68
C TRP A 156 -2.87 -11.85 -8.48
N ASN A 157 -3.59 -10.96 -7.82
CA ASN A 157 -4.60 -11.35 -6.85
C ASN A 157 -5.84 -11.87 -7.59
N HIS A 158 -5.83 -13.17 -7.89
CA HIS A 158 -6.89 -13.82 -8.68
C HIS A 158 -8.23 -13.95 -7.95
N ASP A 159 -8.29 -13.65 -6.65
CA ASP A 159 -9.56 -13.51 -5.93
C ASP A 159 -10.27 -12.20 -6.32
N VAL A 160 -9.52 -11.20 -6.76
CA VAL A 160 -10.04 -9.90 -7.17
C VAL A 160 -10.14 -9.77 -8.69
N TYR A 161 -9.07 -10.11 -9.42
CA TYR A 161 -8.99 -9.94 -10.87
C TYR A 161 -8.83 -11.28 -11.56
N LYS A 162 -9.69 -11.56 -12.52
CA LYS A 162 -9.61 -12.80 -13.34
C LYS A 162 -8.76 -12.59 -14.59
N LYS A 163 -8.63 -11.36 -15.04
CA LYS A 163 -7.87 -10.95 -16.22
C LYS A 163 -7.05 -9.72 -15.92
N PHE A 164 -5.91 -9.60 -16.57
CA PHE A 164 -5.08 -8.42 -16.47
C PHE A 164 -5.79 -7.15 -16.95
N SER A 165 -6.63 -7.26 -17.98
CA SER A 165 -7.44 -6.14 -18.45
C SER A 165 -8.46 -5.62 -17.42
N ASP A 166 -8.96 -6.46 -16.51
CA ASP A 166 -9.84 -6.01 -15.42
C ASP A 166 -9.07 -5.19 -14.39
N TRP A 167 -7.85 -5.65 -14.05
CA TRP A 167 -6.93 -4.88 -13.21
C TRP A 167 -6.50 -3.58 -13.89
N ALA A 168 -6.22 -3.61 -15.20
CA ALA A 168 -5.84 -2.45 -15.98
C ALA A 168 -6.92 -1.34 -15.93
N LYS A 169 -8.20 -1.70 -16.09
CA LYS A 169 -9.32 -0.77 -15.96
C LYS A 169 -9.42 -0.14 -14.58
N TRP A 170 -9.14 -0.92 -13.54
CA TRP A 170 -9.13 -0.42 -12.17
C TRP A 170 -7.92 0.50 -11.93
N PHE A 171 -6.72 0.09 -12.36
CA PHE A 171 -5.50 0.89 -12.25
C PHE A 171 -5.64 2.23 -12.99
N TRP A 172 -6.22 2.21 -14.18
CA TRP A 172 -6.48 3.40 -15.01
C TRP A 172 -7.27 4.50 -14.30
N ARG A 173 -8.14 4.12 -13.36
CA ARG A 173 -8.95 5.06 -12.56
C ARG A 173 -8.20 5.72 -11.42
N GLY A 174 -6.92 5.43 -11.26
CA GLY A 174 -6.05 6.03 -10.26
C GLY A 174 -5.75 5.10 -9.09
N ALA A 175 -4.96 4.08 -9.34
CA ALA A 175 -4.34 3.22 -8.35
C ALA A 175 -2.82 3.49 -8.27
N VAL A 176 -2.13 2.85 -7.36
CA VAL A 176 -0.66 2.82 -7.29
C VAL A 176 -0.20 1.36 -7.37
N HIS A 177 0.90 1.11 -8.07
CA HIS A 177 1.42 -0.25 -8.20
C HIS A 177 1.96 -0.74 -6.84
N ILE A 178 1.75 -2.04 -6.55
CA ILE A 178 2.17 -2.62 -5.27
C ILE A 178 3.67 -2.51 -5.05
N ASP A 179 4.49 -2.57 -6.10
CA ASP A 179 5.94 -2.42 -6.01
C ASP A 179 6.36 -1.00 -5.60
N ASP A 180 5.62 0.01 -6.03
CA ASP A 180 5.86 1.39 -5.60
C ASP A 180 5.49 1.56 -4.12
N VAL A 181 4.40 0.92 -3.66
CA VAL A 181 4.06 0.90 -2.22
C VAL A 181 5.14 0.17 -1.42
N ALA A 182 5.58 -1.00 -1.88
CA ALA A 182 6.65 -1.75 -1.23
C ALA A 182 7.97 -0.95 -1.19
N SER A 183 8.30 -0.22 -2.27
CA SER A 183 9.46 0.68 -2.31
C SER A 183 9.34 1.77 -1.23
N ALA A 184 8.18 2.40 -1.08
CA ALA A 184 7.96 3.41 -0.04
C ALA A 184 8.08 2.81 1.37
N VAL A 185 7.60 1.58 1.60
CA VAL A 185 7.79 0.88 2.89
C VAL A 185 9.27 0.64 3.16
N MET A 186 10.02 0.15 2.18
CA MET A 186 11.47 -0.10 2.33
C MET A 186 12.23 1.20 2.65
N LEU A 187 11.91 2.30 1.97
CA LEU A 187 12.47 3.63 2.26
C LEU A 187 12.08 4.10 3.68
N GLY A 188 10.87 3.82 4.13
CA GLY A 188 10.42 4.06 5.50
C GLY A 188 11.23 3.26 6.52
N VAL A 189 11.49 1.98 6.26
CA VAL A 189 12.34 1.13 7.10
C VAL A 189 13.77 1.69 7.15
N ASP A 190 14.31 2.19 6.03
CA ASP A 190 15.61 2.84 5.98
C ASP A 190 15.66 4.12 6.82
N LEU A 191 14.64 4.95 6.69
CA LEU A 191 14.51 6.17 7.50
C LEU A 191 14.50 5.84 8.99
N MET A 192 13.70 4.81 9.40
CA MET A 192 13.65 4.34 10.79
C MET A 192 14.98 3.79 11.30
N SER A 193 15.82 3.19 10.42
CA SER A 193 17.12 2.67 10.81
C SER A 193 18.12 3.75 11.22
N ARG A 194 17.97 4.96 10.68
CA ARG A 194 18.86 6.11 10.95
C ARG A 194 18.54 6.84 12.25
N ARG A 195 17.46 6.50 12.96
CA ARG A 195 16.99 7.14 14.22
C ARG A 195 16.73 8.65 14.12
N GLU A 196 16.48 9.15 12.93
CA GLU A 196 16.32 10.61 12.68
C GLU A 196 14.89 11.11 12.89
N LEU A 197 13.94 10.25 13.28
CA LEU A 197 12.57 10.64 13.49
C LEU A 197 12.30 10.90 14.97
N GLY A 198 11.98 12.12 15.32
CA GLY A 198 11.36 12.50 16.58
C GLY A 198 9.88 12.82 16.39
N GLN A 199 9.19 12.23 15.40
CA GLN A 199 7.85 12.69 15.03
C GLN A 199 7.03 11.68 14.23
N HIS A 200 5.74 11.99 14.10
CA HIS A 200 4.78 11.31 13.27
C HIS A 200 4.76 11.92 11.87
N LEU A 201 5.06 11.11 10.86
CA LEU A 201 4.95 11.49 9.45
C LEU A 201 3.73 10.84 8.80
N VAL A 202 2.99 11.61 8.03
CA VAL A 202 1.87 11.12 7.22
C VAL A 202 2.18 11.40 5.76
N LEU A 203 2.44 10.36 4.98
CA LEU A 203 2.98 10.44 3.64
C LEU A 203 2.04 9.82 2.62
N THR A 204 1.65 10.58 1.60
CA THR A 204 0.77 10.13 0.52
C THR A 204 1.57 9.42 -0.56
N LEU A 205 1.06 8.30 -1.09
CA LEU A 205 1.66 7.59 -2.22
C LEU A 205 0.73 7.64 -3.44
N ASP A 206 1.32 7.93 -4.58
CA ASP A 206 0.66 7.93 -5.89
C ASP A 206 1.55 7.24 -6.94
N SER A 207 1.00 6.93 -8.10
CA SER A 207 1.70 6.38 -9.26
C SER A 207 2.63 7.39 -9.93
N ALA A 208 3.47 6.90 -10.84
CA ALA A 208 4.16 7.73 -11.80
C ALA A 208 3.19 8.24 -12.90
N TYR A 209 3.47 9.42 -13.41
CA TYR A 209 2.71 10.04 -14.49
C TYR A 209 3.68 10.66 -15.50
N GLU A 210 3.45 10.41 -16.79
CA GLU A 210 4.14 11.09 -17.89
C GLU A 210 3.53 12.47 -18.18
N TYR A 211 2.24 12.67 -17.86
CA TYR A 211 1.56 13.95 -18.06
C TYR A 211 2.10 15.02 -17.11
N THR A 212 2.31 16.21 -17.63
CA THR A 212 2.71 17.39 -16.85
C THR A 212 1.49 18.08 -16.24
N ASP A 213 1.73 19.01 -15.29
CA ASP A 213 0.64 19.83 -14.73
C ASP A 213 -0.01 20.69 -15.82
N ALA A 214 0.78 21.22 -16.76
CA ALA A 214 0.26 21.97 -17.91
C ALA A 214 -0.65 21.12 -18.81
N ASP A 215 -0.37 19.83 -18.96
CA ASP A 215 -1.24 18.91 -19.70
C ASP A 215 -2.57 18.71 -18.96
N LEU A 216 -2.53 18.58 -17.65
CA LEU A 216 -3.74 18.43 -16.84
C LEU A 216 -4.59 19.71 -16.84
N ASP A 217 -3.98 20.88 -16.80
CA ASP A 217 -4.67 22.16 -16.85
C ASP A 217 -5.42 22.36 -18.18
N ARG A 218 -4.84 21.89 -19.26
CA ARG A 218 -5.40 21.99 -20.63
C ARG A 218 -6.25 20.81 -21.06
N TRP A 219 -6.38 19.77 -20.23
CA TRP A 219 -7.00 18.49 -20.60
C TRP A 219 -8.36 18.64 -21.29
N ASP A 220 -9.23 19.46 -20.69
CA ASP A 220 -10.58 19.67 -21.21
C ASP A 220 -10.59 20.58 -22.46
N ALA A 221 -9.69 21.57 -22.51
CA ALA A 221 -9.55 22.50 -23.64
C ALA A 221 -8.95 21.86 -24.88
N ASP A 222 -8.01 20.93 -24.71
CA ASP A 222 -7.37 20.19 -25.82
C ASP A 222 -8.32 19.16 -26.46
N GLY A 223 -9.45 18.85 -25.81
CA GLY A 223 -10.48 17.93 -26.26
C GLY A 223 -10.24 16.46 -25.87
N PRO A 224 -11.30 15.62 -25.97
CA PRO A 224 -11.25 14.24 -25.53
C PRO A 224 -10.11 13.45 -26.17
N SER A 225 -9.35 12.73 -25.34
CA SER A 225 -8.23 11.86 -25.76
C SER A 225 -7.04 12.55 -26.44
N SER A 226 -7.05 13.88 -26.62
CA SER A 226 -5.96 14.59 -27.33
C SER A 226 -4.63 14.44 -26.59
N THR A 227 -4.63 14.61 -25.27
CA THR A 227 -3.44 14.44 -24.44
C THR A 227 -2.97 12.99 -24.47
N PHE A 228 -3.87 12.02 -24.36
CA PHE A 228 -3.50 10.61 -24.47
C PHE A 228 -2.84 10.29 -25.83
N ARG A 229 -3.43 10.72 -26.94
CA ARG A 229 -2.87 10.50 -28.30
C ARG A 229 -1.50 11.14 -28.50
N ARG A 230 -1.21 12.24 -27.81
CA ARG A 230 0.10 12.89 -27.86
C ARG A 230 1.19 12.09 -27.15
N TYR A 231 0.86 11.44 -26.02
CA TYR A 231 1.81 10.66 -25.23
C TYR A 231 1.91 9.21 -25.68
N TYR A 232 0.79 8.61 -26.12
CA TYR A 232 0.67 7.18 -26.42
C TYR A 232 -0.05 6.93 -27.76
N PRO A 233 0.41 7.53 -28.87
CA PRO A 233 -0.30 7.43 -30.14
C PRO A 233 -0.46 5.97 -30.61
N GLU A 234 0.57 5.13 -30.39
CA GLU A 234 0.59 3.72 -30.78
C GLU A 234 -0.35 2.83 -29.95
N TYR A 235 -0.73 3.26 -28.76
CA TYR A 235 -1.59 2.48 -27.86
C TYR A 235 -3.06 2.91 -27.86
N TYR A 236 -3.44 3.88 -28.69
CA TYR A 236 -4.80 4.41 -28.64
C TYR A 236 -5.86 3.35 -28.96
N GLU A 237 -5.70 2.63 -30.08
CA GLU A 237 -6.64 1.57 -30.47
C GLU A 237 -6.59 0.37 -29.51
N LEU A 238 -5.41 0.06 -28.99
CA LEU A 238 -5.25 -0.96 -27.94
C LEU A 238 -6.04 -0.60 -26.68
N ALA A 239 -5.92 0.63 -26.19
CA ALA A 239 -6.64 1.09 -25.01
C ALA A 239 -8.16 0.94 -25.19
N LEU A 240 -8.69 1.37 -26.33
CA LEU A 240 -10.11 1.23 -26.67
C LEU A 240 -10.53 -0.24 -26.72
N SER A 241 -9.72 -1.12 -27.33
CA SER A 241 -10.04 -2.55 -27.48
C SER A 241 -10.17 -3.27 -26.12
N TYR A 242 -9.42 -2.82 -25.11
CA TYR A 242 -9.51 -3.31 -23.75
C TYR A 242 -10.55 -2.56 -22.88
N GLY A 243 -11.28 -1.58 -23.46
CA GLY A 243 -12.28 -0.79 -22.75
C GLY A 243 -11.70 0.18 -21.72
N LEU A 244 -10.47 0.63 -21.95
CA LEU A 244 -9.90 1.77 -21.23
C LEU A 244 -10.43 3.06 -21.84
N ASP A 245 -10.50 4.13 -21.06
CA ASP A 245 -11.01 5.43 -21.50
C ASP A 245 -9.87 6.44 -21.71
N PRO A 246 -9.36 6.63 -22.93
CA PRO A 246 -8.29 7.60 -23.20
C PRO A 246 -8.67 9.07 -22.92
N ALA A 247 -9.96 9.36 -22.72
CA ALA A 247 -10.41 10.70 -22.37
C ALA A 247 -10.43 10.93 -20.86
N LEU A 248 -10.28 9.89 -20.04
CA LEU A 248 -10.30 10.01 -18.59
C LEU A 248 -9.10 10.84 -18.10
N LYS A 249 -9.41 12.01 -17.54
CA LYS A 249 -8.42 12.89 -16.92
C LYS A 249 -7.89 12.26 -15.62
N PRO A 250 -6.59 12.00 -15.50
CA PRO A 250 -6.04 11.48 -14.25
C PRO A 250 -6.08 12.53 -13.14
N THR A 251 -6.33 12.07 -11.92
CA THR A 251 -6.21 12.90 -10.72
C THR A 251 -4.90 12.59 -10.04
N ARG A 252 -3.97 13.54 -10.02
CA ARG A 252 -2.69 13.42 -9.30
C ARG A 252 -2.84 13.82 -7.84
N LEU A 253 -2.14 13.12 -6.98
CA LEU A 253 -2.04 13.48 -5.56
C LEU A 253 -0.72 14.19 -5.30
N ASP A 254 -0.73 15.11 -4.36
CA ASP A 254 0.51 15.71 -3.87
C ASP A 254 1.29 14.69 -3.04
N ILE A 255 2.49 14.36 -3.52
CA ILE A 255 3.45 13.46 -2.88
C ILE A 255 4.75 14.20 -2.47
N SER A 256 4.75 15.51 -2.47
CA SER A 256 5.94 16.34 -2.22
C SER A 256 6.61 15.98 -0.89
N GLU A 257 5.84 15.83 0.18
CA GLU A 257 6.37 15.41 1.48
C GLU A 257 6.94 13.98 1.45
N THR A 258 6.33 13.08 0.67
CA THR A 258 6.85 11.71 0.53
C THR A 258 8.18 11.71 -0.22
N VAL A 259 8.31 12.53 -1.27
CA VAL A 259 9.57 12.72 -1.99
C VAL A 259 10.62 13.33 -1.05
N ARG A 260 10.26 14.36 -0.28
CA ARG A 260 11.15 15.06 0.63
C ARG A 260 11.71 14.14 1.72
N TRP A 261 10.84 13.35 2.38
CA TRP A 261 11.23 12.55 3.52
C TRP A 261 11.85 11.19 3.13
N LEU A 262 11.33 10.56 2.10
CA LEU A 262 11.73 9.22 1.70
C LEU A 262 12.61 9.20 0.43
N GLY A 263 12.66 10.28 -0.35
CA GLY A 263 13.22 10.23 -1.69
C GLY A 263 12.37 9.34 -2.64
N TYR A 264 11.08 9.17 -2.33
CA TYR A 264 10.17 8.31 -3.08
C TYR A 264 10.07 8.71 -4.53
N LYS A 265 10.22 7.73 -5.41
CA LYS A 265 10.08 7.88 -6.86
C LYS A 265 9.22 6.74 -7.37
N PRO A 266 7.92 6.96 -7.59
CA PRO A 266 7.09 5.93 -8.22
C PRO A 266 7.61 5.62 -9.61
N SER A 267 7.54 4.36 -10.00
CA SER A 267 8.13 3.86 -11.24
C SER A 267 7.10 3.29 -12.22
N TYR A 268 5.97 2.84 -11.72
CA TYR A 268 4.94 2.25 -12.55
C TYR A 268 3.90 3.29 -12.98
N SER A 269 3.68 3.39 -14.27
CA SER A 269 2.83 4.40 -14.90
C SER A 269 1.88 3.79 -15.95
N LEU A 270 1.12 4.65 -16.65
CA LEU A 270 0.30 4.22 -17.77
C LEU A 270 1.13 3.68 -18.94
N ALA A 271 2.35 4.18 -19.15
CA ALA A 271 3.25 3.64 -20.18
C ALA A 271 3.58 2.16 -19.91
N ASN A 272 3.89 1.81 -18.65
CA ASN A 272 4.14 0.43 -18.26
C ASN A 272 2.90 -0.44 -18.50
N LEU A 273 1.73 0.00 -18.02
CA LEU A 273 0.47 -0.70 -18.19
C LEU A 273 0.15 -1.00 -19.66
N LEU A 274 0.29 0.01 -20.52
CA LEU A 274 -0.01 -0.11 -21.94
C LEU A 274 0.98 -1.06 -22.67
N ALA A 275 2.26 -0.97 -22.32
CA ALA A 275 3.27 -1.88 -22.84
C ALA A 275 3.01 -3.34 -22.42
N GLU A 276 2.63 -3.56 -21.16
CA GLU A 276 2.28 -4.88 -20.64
C GLU A 276 1.00 -5.44 -21.26
N LEU A 277 -0.04 -4.61 -21.47
CA LEU A 277 -1.23 -5.01 -22.22
C LEU A 277 -0.92 -5.41 -23.65
N ALA A 278 -0.03 -4.66 -24.32
CA ALA A 278 0.40 -4.97 -25.67
C ALA A 278 1.19 -6.29 -25.75
N ALA A 279 2.06 -6.54 -24.76
CA ALA A 279 2.92 -7.71 -24.74
C ALA A 279 2.21 -8.99 -24.28
N TYR A 280 1.32 -8.89 -23.31
CA TYR A 280 0.78 -10.07 -22.59
C TYR A 280 -0.75 -10.19 -22.66
N GLY A 281 -1.46 -9.17 -23.13
CA GLY A 281 -2.92 -9.18 -23.19
C GLY A 281 -3.58 -9.47 -21.82
N ASP A 282 -4.62 -10.27 -21.84
CA ASP A 282 -5.39 -10.65 -20.63
C ASP A 282 -4.62 -11.52 -19.64
N SER A 283 -3.51 -12.13 -20.05
CA SER A 283 -2.66 -12.94 -19.16
C SER A 283 -1.85 -12.10 -18.18
N GLY A 284 -1.53 -10.87 -18.56
CA GLY A 284 -0.63 -10.00 -17.81
C GLY A 284 0.83 -10.47 -17.81
N PRO A 285 1.75 -9.67 -17.28
CA PRO A 285 3.16 -10.01 -17.22
C PRO A 285 3.38 -11.23 -16.33
N PRO A 286 4.43 -12.05 -16.61
CA PRO A 286 4.78 -13.18 -15.76
C PRO A 286 5.09 -12.67 -14.35
N GLN A 287 4.52 -13.32 -13.35
CA GLN A 287 4.96 -13.10 -11.97
C GLN A 287 6.41 -13.60 -11.88
N PHE A 288 7.27 -12.82 -11.26
CA PHE A 288 8.59 -13.32 -10.92
C PHE A 288 8.42 -14.46 -9.93
N THR A 289 8.35 -15.70 -10.47
CA THR A 289 8.62 -16.89 -9.66
C THR A 289 10.11 -16.83 -9.33
N GLN A 290 10.40 -16.37 -8.11
CA GLN A 290 11.74 -16.51 -7.54
C GLN A 290 12.04 -17.96 -7.21
#